data_856f5976701c60d37ca46bb176cd2b95
#
_entry.id   856f5976701c60d37ca46bb176cd2b95
#
_cell.length_a   1.000
_cell.length_b   1.000
_cell.length_c   1.000
_cell.angle_alpha   90.00
_cell.angle_beta   90.00
_cell.angle_gamma   90.00
#
_symmetry.space_group_name_H-M   'P 1'
#
loop_
_entity.id
_entity.type
_entity.pdbx_description
1 polymer ?
#
loop_
_entity_poly.entity_id
_entity_poly.type
_entity_poly.pdbx_seq_one_letter_code
_entity_poly.pdbx_strand_id
1 'polypeptide(L)'
;MGYILLKLLIIYIFIFSFLQADKPILVKNNCASVITVGVLTNGISSSFPELSFDLTPSASNSFSKPDSWGGRVWARYHCSGSAGKDAQNCGVPGAVNPASLAEFFFKGTGGKDFYDISLVDGYNMPLSISPSGGSKPDGYECGSPICSLSSCPPEYAVTDATGSVVSCMSACSKTGSPQDCCTGNYNTPETCKQNAQAADVKQRCPDAYSFAYDDQKSTYSCEANGYTITFC
;
A
#
# COMPACT_ATOMS: atom_id res chain seq x y z
N MET A 1 41.20 -25.60 59.87
CA MET A 1 40.59 -26.33 58.78
C MET A 1 39.27 -25.55 58.38
N GLY A 2 39.37 -24.60 57.48
CA GLY A 2 38.24 -23.76 57.11
C GLY A 2 37.72 -24.16 55.73
N TYR A 3 36.46 -24.50 55.65
CA TYR A 3 35.76 -24.78 54.41
C TYR A 3 35.25 -23.46 53.80
N ILE A 4 35.83 -23.07 52.67
CA ILE A 4 35.36 -21.95 51.86
C ILE A 4 34.21 -22.49 51.00
N LEU A 5 32.98 -22.13 51.34
CA LEU A 5 31.80 -22.35 50.48
C LEU A 5 31.81 -21.35 49.34
N LEU A 6 32.19 -21.83 48.16
CA LEU A 6 32.08 -21.08 46.91
C LEU A 6 30.60 -21.13 46.45
N LYS A 7 29.84 -20.03 46.71
CA LYS A 7 28.51 -19.87 46.16
C LYS A 7 28.62 -19.52 44.69
N LEU A 8 28.37 -20.50 43.82
CA LEU A 8 28.14 -20.28 42.39
C LEU A 8 26.80 -19.54 42.22
N LEU A 9 26.86 -18.25 41.95
CA LEU A 9 25.72 -17.45 41.58
C LEU A 9 25.44 -17.71 40.08
N ILE A 10 24.48 -18.61 39.81
CA ILE A 10 23.99 -18.83 38.43
C ILE A 10 23.11 -17.67 38.10
N ILE A 11 23.65 -16.71 37.33
CA ILE A 11 22.87 -15.62 36.74
C ILE A 11 22.12 -16.21 35.54
N TYR A 12 20.84 -16.52 35.73
CA TYR A 12 19.91 -16.79 34.65
C TYR A 12 19.66 -15.46 33.91
N ILE A 13 20.38 -15.23 32.81
CA ILE A 13 20.05 -14.19 31.87
C ILE A 13 18.81 -14.66 31.10
N PHE A 14 17.64 -14.22 31.52
CA PHE A 14 16.44 -14.32 30.71
C PHE A 14 16.63 -13.42 29.52
N ILE A 15 17.10 -13.96 28.39
CA ILE A 15 17.02 -13.33 27.10
C ILE A 15 15.52 -13.37 26.74
N PHE A 16 14.79 -12.34 27.12
CA PHE A 16 13.51 -12.06 26.51
C PHE A 16 13.79 -11.70 25.04
N SER A 17 13.83 -12.70 24.19
CA SER A 17 13.57 -12.49 22.78
C SER A 17 12.18 -11.90 22.71
N PHE A 18 12.08 -10.59 22.54
CA PHE A 18 10.84 -9.98 22.06
C PHE A 18 10.57 -10.66 20.72
N LEU A 19 9.74 -11.70 20.71
CA LEU A 19 9.12 -12.15 19.49
C LEU A 19 8.33 -10.93 18.98
N GLN A 20 8.90 -10.24 18.03
CA GLN A 20 8.19 -9.20 17.32
C GLN A 20 7.06 -9.92 16.59
N ALA A 21 5.82 -9.68 17.07
CA ALA A 21 4.67 -10.38 16.50
C ALA A 21 4.45 -9.83 15.07
N ASP A 22 4.45 -10.74 14.11
CA ASP A 22 4.09 -10.40 12.74
C ASP A 22 2.65 -9.87 12.70
N LYS A 23 2.44 -8.78 11.98
CA LYS A 23 1.14 -8.14 11.84
C LYS A 23 0.38 -8.75 10.66
N PRO A 24 -0.82 -9.31 10.88
CA PRO A 24 -1.62 -9.91 9.82
C PRO A 24 -2.25 -8.86 8.92
N ILE A 25 -2.25 -9.14 7.63
CA ILE A 25 -2.94 -8.39 6.59
C ILE A 25 -3.88 -9.35 5.87
N LEU A 26 -5.19 -9.12 6.00
CA LEU A 26 -6.23 -9.85 5.30
C LEU A 26 -6.56 -9.11 4.00
N VAL A 27 -6.50 -9.79 2.86
CA VAL A 27 -6.90 -9.24 1.57
C VAL A 27 -8.19 -9.90 1.12
N LYS A 28 -9.17 -9.09 0.71
CA LYS A 28 -10.48 -9.53 0.23
C LYS A 28 -10.70 -9.09 -1.20
N ASN A 29 -11.28 -9.96 -1.99
CA ASN A 29 -11.76 -9.66 -3.34
C ASN A 29 -13.29 -9.55 -3.36
N ASN A 30 -13.80 -8.33 -3.40
CA ASN A 30 -15.23 -8.07 -3.62
C ASN A 30 -15.56 -7.76 -5.10
N CYS A 31 -14.56 -7.81 -5.99
CA CYS A 31 -14.77 -7.65 -7.42
C CYS A 31 -15.51 -8.84 -8.02
N ALA A 32 -16.17 -8.65 -9.16
CA ALA A 32 -16.87 -9.69 -9.89
C ALA A 32 -15.92 -10.67 -10.64
N SER A 33 -14.63 -10.34 -10.71
CA SER A 33 -13.62 -11.11 -11.45
C SER A 33 -12.50 -11.59 -10.53
N VAL A 34 -11.72 -12.56 -11.00
CA VAL A 34 -10.46 -12.95 -10.36
C VAL A 34 -9.50 -11.76 -10.38
N ILE A 35 -8.85 -11.51 -9.27
CA ILE A 35 -7.75 -10.54 -9.16
C ILE A 35 -6.48 -11.25 -8.74
N THR A 36 -5.34 -10.77 -9.23
CA THR A 36 -4.01 -11.18 -8.76
C THR A 36 -3.46 -10.10 -7.85
N VAL A 37 -3.22 -10.45 -6.60
CA VAL A 37 -2.64 -9.57 -5.58
C VAL A 37 -1.12 -9.62 -5.69
N GLY A 38 -0.48 -8.48 -5.55
CA GLY A 38 0.97 -8.34 -5.42
C GLY A 38 1.34 -7.59 -4.15
N VAL A 39 2.47 -7.97 -3.57
CA VAL A 39 3.06 -7.34 -2.37
C VAL A 39 4.53 -7.06 -2.63
N LEU A 40 5.00 -5.88 -2.26
CA LEU A 40 6.42 -5.50 -2.36
C LEU A 40 6.83 -4.67 -1.14
N THR A 41 7.99 -5.01 -0.56
CA THR A 41 8.62 -4.25 0.51
C THR A 41 9.32 -3.00 -0.04
N ASN A 42 9.27 -1.89 0.69
CA ASN A 42 9.95 -0.65 0.32
C ASN A 42 11.47 -0.85 0.24
N GLY A 43 12.10 -0.14 -0.69
CA GLY A 43 13.55 -0.23 -0.94
C GLY A 43 13.97 -1.43 -1.79
N ILE A 44 13.07 -2.37 -2.09
CA ILE A 44 13.35 -3.45 -3.04
C ILE A 44 13.04 -2.96 -4.46
N SER A 45 14.08 -2.97 -5.30
CA SER A 45 13.94 -2.72 -6.74
C SER A 45 13.70 -4.04 -7.45
N SER A 46 12.47 -4.26 -7.90
CA SER A 46 12.06 -5.48 -8.61
C SER A 46 10.99 -5.14 -9.63
N SER A 47 10.98 -5.85 -10.74
CA SER A 47 9.89 -5.84 -11.73
C SER A 47 8.71 -6.74 -11.32
N PHE A 48 8.89 -7.56 -10.28
CA PHE A 48 7.94 -8.55 -9.83
C PHE A 48 7.63 -8.39 -8.34
N PRO A 49 6.41 -8.76 -7.88
CA PRO A 49 6.08 -8.78 -6.46
C PRO A 49 6.91 -9.84 -5.72
N GLU A 50 7.21 -9.58 -4.43
CA GLU A 50 7.82 -10.58 -3.53
C GLU A 50 6.83 -11.69 -3.19
N LEU A 51 5.55 -11.35 -3.08
CA LEU A 51 4.45 -12.28 -2.84
C LEU A 51 3.36 -11.98 -3.85
N SER A 52 2.81 -13.03 -4.45
CA SER A 52 1.67 -12.93 -5.35
C SER A 52 0.73 -14.11 -5.19
N PHE A 53 -0.57 -13.86 -5.27
CA PHE A 53 -1.62 -14.88 -5.23
C PHE A 53 -2.91 -14.39 -5.89
N ASP A 54 -3.68 -15.34 -6.41
CA ASP A 54 -4.97 -15.07 -6.99
C ASP A 54 -6.09 -15.17 -5.96
N LEU A 55 -7.09 -14.30 -6.10
CA LEU A 55 -8.35 -14.36 -5.35
C LEU A 55 -9.51 -14.40 -6.33
N THR A 56 -10.32 -15.44 -6.24
CA THR A 56 -11.62 -15.51 -6.93
C THR A 56 -12.61 -14.53 -6.30
N PRO A 57 -13.73 -14.18 -6.96
CA PRO A 57 -14.77 -13.36 -6.38
C PRO A 57 -15.20 -13.85 -4.99
N SER A 58 -15.34 -12.94 -4.04
CA SER A 58 -15.69 -13.18 -2.64
C SER A 58 -14.64 -13.98 -1.82
N ALA A 59 -13.50 -14.32 -2.41
CA ALA A 59 -12.41 -14.99 -1.69
C ALA A 59 -11.56 -13.99 -0.88
N SER A 60 -10.87 -14.53 0.10
CA SER A 60 -9.88 -13.80 0.88
C SER A 60 -8.65 -14.67 1.15
N ASN A 61 -7.51 -14.02 1.34
CA ASN A 61 -6.27 -14.65 1.80
C ASN A 61 -5.56 -13.72 2.77
N SER A 62 -4.74 -14.27 3.64
CA SER A 62 -3.97 -13.48 4.60
C SER A 62 -2.49 -13.81 4.52
N PHE A 63 -1.67 -12.79 4.78
CA PHE A 63 -0.24 -12.92 5.01
C PHE A 63 0.15 -12.05 6.19
N SER A 64 1.34 -12.25 6.72
CA SER A 64 1.85 -11.43 7.82
C SER A 64 3.16 -10.77 7.45
N LYS A 65 3.41 -9.61 8.04
CA LYS A 65 4.65 -8.86 7.90
C LYS A 65 5.16 -8.42 9.27
N PRO A 66 6.50 -8.37 9.45
CA PRO A 66 7.07 -7.91 10.72
C PRO A 66 6.64 -6.48 11.06
N ASP A 67 6.59 -6.17 12.34
CA ASP A 67 6.21 -4.86 12.89
C ASP A 67 7.08 -3.68 12.39
N SER A 68 8.19 -3.93 11.73
CA SER A 68 9.06 -2.92 11.11
C SER A 68 8.88 -2.83 9.59
N TRP A 69 7.86 -3.49 9.04
CA TRP A 69 7.65 -3.52 7.60
C TRP A 69 7.12 -2.20 7.07
N GLY A 70 7.70 -1.77 5.94
CA GLY A 70 7.12 -0.78 5.06
C GLY A 70 6.99 -1.38 3.66
N GLY A 71 5.86 -1.16 3.02
CA GLY A 71 5.61 -1.74 1.69
C GLY A 71 4.25 -1.40 1.14
N ARG A 72 3.93 -2.01 0.02
CA ARG A 72 2.70 -1.76 -0.73
C ARG A 72 2.05 -3.05 -1.20
N VAL A 73 0.72 -3.01 -1.26
CA VAL A 73 -0.15 -4.09 -1.74
C VAL A 73 -1.03 -3.53 -2.85
N TRP A 74 -1.16 -4.25 -3.93
CA TRP A 74 -2.01 -3.89 -5.07
C TRP A 74 -2.70 -5.12 -5.64
N ALA A 75 -3.66 -4.93 -6.55
CA ALA A 75 -4.23 -6.02 -7.31
C ALA A 75 -4.41 -5.64 -8.78
N ARG A 76 -4.49 -6.67 -9.63
CA ARG A 76 -4.70 -6.53 -11.07
C ARG A 76 -5.69 -7.54 -11.57
N TYR A 77 -6.43 -7.18 -12.61
CA TYR A 77 -7.25 -8.10 -13.38
C TYR A 77 -6.40 -8.88 -14.40
N HIS A 78 -6.83 -10.07 -14.75
CA HIS A 78 -6.30 -10.87 -15.87
C HIS A 78 -4.84 -11.31 -15.79
N CYS A 79 -4.24 -11.32 -14.59
CA CYS A 79 -2.85 -11.71 -14.41
C CYS A 79 -2.63 -13.19 -14.05
N SER A 80 -3.66 -13.94 -13.71
CA SER A 80 -3.72 -15.39 -13.46
C SER A 80 -2.43 -16.01 -12.91
N GLY A 81 -2.26 -16.09 -11.59
CA GLY A 81 -1.24 -16.90 -10.86
C GLY A 81 0.22 -16.71 -11.22
N SER A 82 0.49 -15.89 -12.21
CA SER A 82 1.82 -15.63 -12.72
C SER A 82 2.07 -14.14 -12.88
N ALA A 83 1.79 -13.38 -11.82
CA ALA A 83 2.10 -11.94 -11.78
C ALA A 83 3.55 -11.61 -12.18
N GLY A 84 4.38 -12.61 -12.31
CA GLY A 84 5.75 -12.50 -12.76
C GLY A 84 5.98 -12.76 -14.25
N LYS A 85 5.01 -13.22 -15.04
CA LYS A 85 5.22 -13.60 -16.43
C LYS A 85 4.97 -12.49 -17.45
N ASP A 86 4.13 -11.51 -17.08
CA ASP A 86 3.88 -10.33 -17.89
C ASP A 86 4.14 -9.08 -17.05
N ALA A 87 5.40 -8.66 -17.04
CA ALA A 87 5.83 -7.49 -16.25
C ALA A 87 5.14 -6.19 -16.72
N GLN A 88 4.68 -6.13 -17.96
CA GLN A 88 4.04 -4.94 -18.49
C GLN A 88 2.63 -4.73 -17.91
N ASN A 89 1.85 -5.82 -17.76
CA ASN A 89 0.48 -5.74 -17.28
C ASN A 89 0.31 -6.22 -15.84
N CYS A 90 1.19 -7.10 -15.36
CA CYS A 90 1.05 -7.81 -14.08
C CYS A 90 2.21 -7.57 -13.11
N GLY A 91 3.21 -6.81 -13.52
CA GLY A 91 4.36 -6.47 -12.70
C GLY A 91 4.07 -5.43 -11.61
N VAL A 92 5.14 -4.99 -10.98
CA VAL A 92 5.10 -3.97 -9.94
C VAL A 92 4.55 -2.66 -10.51
N PRO A 93 3.61 -2.00 -9.81
CA PRO A 93 3.06 -0.72 -10.22
C PRO A 93 4.10 0.40 -10.27
N GLY A 94 3.86 1.32 -11.17
CA GLY A 94 4.66 2.53 -11.38
C GLY A 94 4.10 3.33 -12.54
N ALA A 95 4.81 4.33 -12.99
CA ALA A 95 4.35 5.29 -14.01
C ALA A 95 3.89 4.63 -15.33
N VAL A 96 4.54 3.54 -15.77
CA VAL A 96 4.16 2.81 -17.01
C VAL A 96 3.06 1.78 -16.79
N ASN A 97 2.78 1.40 -15.55
CA ASN A 97 1.86 0.32 -15.20
C ASN A 97 1.12 0.66 -13.90
N PRO A 98 0.23 1.68 -13.94
CA PRO A 98 -0.42 2.20 -12.75
C PRO A 98 -1.35 1.18 -12.09
N ALA A 99 -1.45 1.28 -10.76
CA ALA A 99 -2.45 0.58 -9.96
C ALA A 99 -2.78 1.37 -8.70
N SER A 100 -3.97 1.15 -8.14
CA SER A 100 -4.32 1.61 -6.80
C SER A 100 -3.45 0.86 -5.78
N LEU A 101 -2.79 1.59 -4.88
CA LEU A 101 -1.89 1.02 -3.88
C LEU A 101 -2.49 1.15 -2.48
N ALA A 102 -2.40 0.09 -1.68
CA ALA A 102 -2.48 0.15 -0.23
C ALA A 102 -1.05 0.20 0.29
N GLU A 103 -0.65 1.32 0.88
CA GLU A 103 0.71 1.53 1.36
C GLU A 103 0.75 1.50 2.88
N PHE A 104 1.84 0.97 3.44
CA PHE A 104 2.02 0.79 4.87
C PHE A 104 3.44 1.14 5.30
N PHE A 105 3.55 1.71 6.51
CA PHE A 105 4.79 1.87 7.24
C PHE A 105 4.52 1.57 8.72
N PHE A 106 4.84 0.36 9.15
CA PHE A 106 4.58 -0.11 10.51
C PHE A 106 5.57 0.46 11.51
N LYS A 107 5.10 0.72 12.74
CA LYS A 107 5.90 1.22 13.85
C LYS A 107 6.75 2.46 13.51
N GLY A 108 6.16 3.40 12.78
CA GLY A 108 6.76 4.70 12.52
C GLY A 108 6.80 5.59 13.77
N THR A 109 6.74 6.89 13.58
CA THR A 109 6.82 7.87 14.65
C THR A 109 5.77 7.61 15.75
N GLY A 110 6.19 7.56 16.99
CA GLY A 110 5.33 7.29 18.14
C GLY A 110 4.86 5.84 18.27
N GLY A 111 5.45 4.91 17.51
CA GLY A 111 5.10 3.50 17.54
C GLY A 111 3.80 3.16 16.81
N LYS A 112 3.20 4.14 16.12
CA LYS A 112 2.00 3.94 15.29
C LYS A 112 2.37 3.42 13.92
N ASP A 113 1.47 2.65 13.32
CA ASP A 113 1.52 2.34 11.90
C ASP A 113 0.98 3.53 11.11
N PHE A 114 1.56 3.80 9.96
CA PHE A 114 1.04 4.72 8.98
C PHE A 114 0.56 3.93 7.77
N TYR A 115 -0.58 4.30 7.23
CA TYR A 115 -1.14 3.64 6.06
C TYR A 115 -1.98 4.63 5.24
N ASP A 116 -2.08 4.35 3.95
CA ASP A 116 -2.82 5.17 3.01
C ASP A 116 -3.24 4.39 1.76
N ILE A 117 -4.12 5.00 0.98
CA ILE A 117 -4.38 4.64 -0.39
C ILE A 117 -3.62 5.62 -1.28
N SER A 118 -2.75 5.13 -2.15
CA SER A 118 -2.00 5.96 -3.07
C SER A 118 -2.47 5.77 -4.52
N LEU A 119 -2.79 6.90 -5.16
CA LEU A 119 -3.09 7.01 -6.58
C LEU A 119 -2.07 7.91 -7.30
N VAL A 120 -0.92 8.15 -6.67
CA VAL A 120 0.15 9.03 -7.19
C VAL A 120 0.69 8.53 -8.53
N ASP A 121 0.80 7.22 -8.70
CA ASP A 121 1.19 6.58 -9.97
C ASP A 121 0.00 6.35 -10.91
N GLY A 122 -1.22 6.56 -10.42
CA GLY A 122 -2.48 6.26 -11.09
C GLY A 122 -3.30 5.19 -10.36
N TYR A 123 -4.32 4.64 -11.00
CA TYR A 123 -5.25 3.71 -10.37
C TYR A 123 -5.82 2.68 -11.35
N ASN A 124 -6.42 1.61 -10.84
CA ASN A 124 -7.05 0.59 -11.68
C ASN A 124 -8.34 0.01 -11.11
N MET A 125 -8.54 0.02 -9.81
CA MET A 125 -9.75 -0.53 -9.18
C MET A 125 -10.04 0.13 -7.83
N PRO A 126 -11.30 0.04 -7.35
CA PRO A 126 -11.65 0.46 -6.00
C PRO A 126 -10.83 -0.25 -4.93
N LEU A 127 -10.54 0.47 -3.85
CA LEU A 127 -9.69 -0.01 -2.76
C LEU A 127 -10.15 0.60 -1.43
N SER A 128 -10.11 -0.19 -0.37
CA SER A 128 -10.25 0.29 1.00
C SER A 128 -9.27 -0.41 1.94
N ILE A 129 -8.91 0.28 3.03
CA ILE A 129 -8.07 -0.26 4.10
C ILE A 129 -8.82 -0.06 5.42
N SER A 130 -8.91 -1.10 6.24
CA SER A 130 -9.51 -1.02 7.57
C SER A 130 -8.57 -1.63 8.60
N PRO A 131 -8.16 -0.88 9.64
CA PRO A 131 -7.40 -1.44 10.75
C PRO A 131 -8.28 -2.35 11.60
N SER A 132 -7.67 -3.36 12.23
CA SER A 132 -8.30 -4.24 13.20
C SER A 132 -7.69 -4.01 14.59
N GLY A 133 -8.52 -3.79 15.59
CA GLY A 133 -8.05 -3.33 16.90
C GLY A 133 -7.63 -1.86 16.86
N GLY A 134 -7.05 -1.39 17.95
CA GLY A 134 -6.68 0.01 18.11
C GLY A 134 -7.73 0.81 18.87
N SER A 135 -7.41 2.05 19.16
CA SER A 135 -8.33 3.01 19.79
C SER A 135 -9.40 3.46 18.79
N LYS A 136 -10.42 4.12 19.29
CA LYS A 136 -11.59 4.53 18.52
C LYS A 136 -11.22 5.23 17.21
N PRO A 137 -11.81 4.82 16.09
CA PRO A 137 -11.59 5.51 14.82
C PRO A 137 -12.11 6.95 14.93
N ASP A 138 -11.20 7.90 14.71
CA ASP A 138 -11.50 9.32 14.69
C ASP A 138 -10.74 9.97 13.53
N GLY A 139 -11.44 10.22 12.43
CA GLY A 139 -10.86 10.84 11.25
C GLY A 139 -9.65 10.06 10.72
N TYR A 140 -8.46 10.65 10.87
CA TYR A 140 -7.20 10.04 10.40
C TYR A 140 -6.53 9.13 11.44
N GLU A 141 -7.03 9.06 12.66
CA GLU A 141 -6.58 8.10 13.66
C GLU A 141 -7.45 6.85 13.63
N CYS A 142 -6.87 5.72 13.25
CA CYS A 142 -7.53 4.43 13.03
C CYS A 142 -8.74 4.50 12.08
N GLY A 143 -8.80 5.48 11.21
CA GLY A 143 -9.82 5.60 10.17
C GLY A 143 -9.66 4.53 9.10
N SER A 144 -10.68 4.40 8.27
CA SER A 144 -10.72 3.42 7.17
C SER A 144 -10.81 4.14 5.83
N PRO A 145 -9.67 4.51 5.21
CA PRO A 145 -9.69 5.15 3.90
C PRO A 145 -10.35 4.27 2.84
N ILE A 146 -11.10 4.92 1.96
CA ILE A 146 -11.77 4.28 0.84
C ILE A 146 -11.64 5.12 -0.44
N CYS A 147 -11.41 4.44 -1.55
CA CYS A 147 -11.52 5.02 -2.88
C CYS A 147 -12.34 4.11 -3.79
N SER A 148 -13.48 4.62 -4.27
CA SER A 148 -14.38 3.88 -5.17
C SER A 148 -14.16 4.23 -6.64
N LEU A 149 -13.01 4.81 -7.00
CA LEU A 149 -12.70 5.27 -8.33
C LEU A 149 -12.53 4.09 -9.29
N SER A 150 -13.39 4.02 -10.33
CA SER A 150 -13.37 2.97 -11.34
C SER A 150 -13.42 3.50 -12.78
N SER A 151 -13.73 4.78 -12.96
CA SER A 151 -13.76 5.41 -14.28
C SER A 151 -12.48 6.20 -14.57
N CYS A 152 -11.98 6.12 -15.79
CA CYS A 152 -10.78 6.81 -16.26
C CYS A 152 -11.11 7.73 -17.41
N PRO A 153 -10.68 9.01 -17.37
CA PRO A 153 -10.76 9.87 -18.55
C PRO A 153 -9.97 9.26 -19.71
N PRO A 154 -10.50 9.30 -20.95
CA PRO A 154 -9.88 8.62 -22.09
C PRO A 154 -8.42 8.99 -22.33
N GLU A 155 -8.05 10.23 -22.05
CA GLU A 155 -6.68 10.73 -22.23
C GLU A 155 -5.67 10.20 -21.22
N TYR A 156 -6.13 9.60 -20.12
CA TYR A 156 -5.30 8.95 -19.08
C TYR A 156 -5.42 7.42 -19.11
N ALA A 157 -6.27 6.88 -19.99
CA ALA A 157 -6.56 5.45 -20.01
C ALA A 157 -5.37 4.63 -20.54
N VAL A 158 -5.06 3.54 -19.83
CA VAL A 158 -4.20 2.45 -20.30
C VAL A 158 -5.10 1.31 -20.73
N THR A 159 -4.92 0.84 -21.95
CA THR A 159 -5.71 -0.25 -22.51
C THR A 159 -4.86 -1.51 -22.72
N ASP A 160 -5.49 -2.66 -22.61
CA ASP A 160 -4.89 -3.94 -23.01
C ASP A 160 -4.96 -4.14 -24.53
N ALA A 161 -4.47 -5.29 -24.99
CA ALA A 161 -4.46 -5.66 -26.41
C ALA A 161 -5.86 -5.78 -27.03
N THR A 162 -6.92 -5.89 -26.20
CA THR A 162 -8.33 -5.93 -26.65
C THR A 162 -8.97 -4.57 -26.73
N GLY A 163 -8.26 -3.52 -26.29
CA GLY A 163 -8.78 -2.14 -26.20
C GLY A 163 -9.55 -1.86 -24.90
N SER A 164 -9.60 -2.81 -23.96
CA SER A 164 -10.25 -2.63 -22.66
C SER A 164 -9.38 -1.78 -21.73
N VAL A 165 -9.98 -0.79 -21.05
CA VAL A 165 -9.26 0.03 -20.07
C VAL A 165 -8.90 -0.84 -18.86
N VAL A 166 -7.61 -0.96 -18.57
CA VAL A 166 -7.08 -1.76 -17.46
C VAL A 166 -6.53 -0.94 -16.30
N SER A 167 -6.17 0.31 -16.56
CA SER A 167 -5.74 1.26 -15.53
C SER A 167 -5.82 2.70 -16.03
N CYS A 168 -5.57 3.64 -15.14
CA CYS A 168 -5.62 5.07 -15.39
C CYS A 168 -4.32 5.71 -14.90
N MET A 169 -3.63 6.43 -15.77
CA MET A 169 -2.42 7.17 -15.42
C MET A 169 -2.74 8.36 -14.52
N SER A 170 -1.80 8.71 -13.66
CA SER A 170 -1.76 10.05 -13.07
C SER A 170 -1.20 11.06 -14.08
N ALA A 171 -1.28 12.35 -13.77
CA ALA A 171 -0.63 13.37 -14.58
C ALA A 171 0.89 13.14 -14.64
N CYS A 172 1.51 12.77 -13.53
CA CYS A 172 2.94 12.41 -13.49
C CYS A 172 3.24 11.25 -14.45
N SER A 173 2.51 10.16 -14.33
CA SER A 173 2.70 8.99 -15.20
C SER A 173 2.53 9.30 -16.68
N LYS A 174 1.61 10.21 -17.00
CA LYS A 174 1.33 10.60 -18.38
C LYS A 174 2.36 11.56 -18.98
N THR A 175 2.76 12.57 -18.20
CA THR A 175 3.59 13.66 -18.72
C THR A 175 5.07 13.46 -18.49
N GLY A 176 5.44 12.79 -17.39
CA GLY A 176 6.82 12.69 -16.89
C GLY A 176 7.42 14.04 -16.48
N SER A 177 6.61 15.11 -16.43
CA SER A 177 7.12 16.45 -16.14
C SER A 177 7.54 16.57 -14.67
N PRO A 178 8.63 17.27 -14.36
CA PRO A 178 9.05 17.48 -12.97
C PRO A 178 7.96 18.16 -12.12
N GLN A 179 7.14 19.01 -12.71
CA GLN A 179 6.05 19.71 -12.02
C GLN A 179 4.94 18.74 -11.60
N ASP A 180 4.51 17.84 -12.49
CA ASP A 180 3.46 16.87 -12.20
C ASP A 180 3.97 15.74 -11.29
N CYS A 181 5.26 15.43 -11.39
CA CYS A 181 5.91 14.36 -10.61
C CYS A 181 6.52 14.84 -9.28
N CYS A 182 6.44 16.12 -8.97
CA CYS A 182 7.06 16.70 -7.76
C CYS A 182 8.56 16.39 -7.67
N THR A 183 9.30 16.54 -8.75
CA THR A 183 10.74 16.26 -8.82
C THR A 183 11.56 17.48 -9.21
N GLY A 184 12.90 17.40 -9.12
CA GLY A 184 13.79 18.51 -9.48
C GLY A 184 13.46 19.78 -8.69
N ASN A 185 13.15 20.87 -9.38
CA ASN A 185 12.80 22.15 -8.76
C ASN A 185 11.43 22.16 -8.07
N TYR A 186 10.63 21.09 -8.21
CA TYR A 186 9.31 20.93 -7.63
C TYR A 186 9.27 19.86 -6.50
N ASN A 187 10.41 19.58 -5.86
CA ASN A 187 10.54 18.50 -4.89
C ASN A 187 10.25 18.90 -3.43
N THR A 188 9.45 19.95 -3.22
CA THR A 188 8.99 20.37 -1.88
C THR A 188 7.49 20.65 -1.88
N PRO A 189 6.80 20.60 -0.72
CA PRO A 189 5.39 20.94 -0.60
C PRO A 189 5.06 22.37 -1.06
N GLU A 190 6.04 23.30 -0.94
CA GLU A 190 5.87 24.70 -1.36
C GLU A 190 5.93 24.86 -2.89
N THR A 191 6.75 24.07 -3.55
CA THR A 191 6.99 24.16 -4.98
C THR A 191 6.14 23.21 -5.82
N CYS A 192 5.77 22.05 -5.29
CA CYS A 192 4.86 21.13 -5.95
C CYS A 192 3.42 21.41 -5.56
N LYS A 193 2.59 21.73 -6.56
CA LYS A 193 1.17 21.99 -6.36
C LYS A 193 0.33 20.93 -7.04
N GLN A 194 -0.82 20.62 -6.45
CA GLN A 194 -1.81 19.74 -7.02
C GLN A 194 -2.21 20.26 -8.41
N ASN A 195 -2.07 19.44 -9.44
CA ASN A 195 -2.53 19.75 -10.79
C ASN A 195 -4.03 19.45 -10.97
N ALA A 196 -4.61 19.79 -12.12
CA ALA A 196 -6.05 19.63 -12.35
C ALA A 196 -6.51 18.16 -12.30
N GLN A 197 -5.71 17.22 -12.80
CA GLN A 197 -6.04 15.79 -12.76
C GLN A 197 -6.00 15.26 -11.32
N ALA A 198 -4.97 15.61 -10.54
CA ALA A 198 -4.88 15.25 -9.14
C ALA A 198 -6.03 15.86 -8.30
N ALA A 199 -6.46 17.09 -8.64
CA ALA A 199 -7.62 17.71 -8.00
C ALA A 199 -8.94 16.97 -8.29
N ASP A 200 -9.16 16.53 -9.54
CA ASP A 200 -10.32 15.70 -9.90
C ASP A 200 -10.28 14.34 -9.16
N VAL A 201 -9.13 13.68 -9.11
CA VAL A 201 -8.96 12.43 -8.35
C VAL A 201 -9.26 12.66 -6.87
N LYS A 202 -8.72 13.73 -6.27
CA LYS A 202 -8.96 14.06 -4.84
C LYS A 202 -10.44 14.34 -4.54
N GLN A 203 -11.13 15.02 -5.43
CA GLN A 203 -12.56 15.27 -5.28
C GLN A 203 -13.38 13.98 -5.27
N ARG A 204 -13.01 13.00 -6.08
CA ARG A 204 -13.70 11.70 -6.19
C ARG A 204 -13.24 10.68 -5.16
N CYS A 205 -12.01 10.81 -4.67
CA CYS A 205 -11.40 9.96 -3.63
C CYS A 205 -10.70 10.83 -2.58
N PRO A 206 -11.47 11.47 -1.69
CA PRO A 206 -10.92 12.42 -0.72
C PRO A 206 -9.93 11.80 0.27
N ASP A 207 -10.01 10.48 0.51
CA ASP A 207 -9.17 9.75 1.46
C ASP A 207 -7.82 9.31 0.85
N ALA A 208 -7.66 9.35 -0.48
CA ALA A 208 -6.48 8.84 -1.15
C ALA A 208 -5.47 9.93 -1.50
N TYR A 209 -4.18 9.57 -1.54
CA TYR A 209 -3.17 10.42 -2.14
C TYR A 209 -3.42 10.58 -3.64
N SER A 210 -3.56 11.82 -4.08
CA SER A 210 -3.72 12.17 -5.49
C SER A 210 -2.43 12.75 -6.11
N PHE A 211 -1.49 13.21 -5.29
CA PHE A 211 -0.15 13.67 -5.66
C PHE A 211 0.80 13.53 -4.46
N ALA A 212 2.10 13.72 -4.66
CA ALA A 212 3.14 13.36 -3.69
C ALA A 212 3.10 14.11 -2.34
N TYR A 213 2.52 15.29 -2.27
CA TYR A 213 2.45 16.11 -1.04
C TYR A 213 1.01 16.30 -0.54
N ASP A 214 0.22 15.24 -0.59
CA ASP A 214 -1.19 15.22 -0.15
C ASP A 214 -1.36 14.70 1.30
N ASP A 215 -0.28 14.72 2.10
CA ASP A 215 -0.17 14.06 3.41
C ASP A 215 -1.29 14.45 4.41
N GLN A 216 -1.64 15.73 4.48
CA GLN A 216 -2.59 16.24 5.50
C GLN A 216 -4.00 15.64 5.40
N LYS A 217 -4.35 15.08 4.25
CA LYS A 217 -5.70 14.58 3.95
C LYS A 217 -5.73 13.14 3.45
N SER A 218 -4.62 12.42 3.57
CA SER A 218 -4.49 11.08 2.98
C SER A 218 -3.76 10.10 3.88
N THR A 219 -2.93 10.56 4.82
CA THR A 219 -2.19 9.70 5.74
C THR A 219 -3.03 9.35 6.96
N TYR A 220 -3.17 8.08 7.22
CA TYR A 220 -3.82 7.52 8.40
C TYR A 220 -2.77 6.94 9.34
N SER A 221 -3.06 6.92 10.64
CA SER A 221 -2.19 6.28 11.64
C SER A 221 -2.99 5.48 12.65
N CYS A 222 -2.45 4.34 13.11
CA CYS A 222 -3.13 3.50 14.11
C CYS A 222 -2.13 2.61 14.85
N GLU A 223 -2.42 2.30 16.10
CA GLU A 223 -1.82 1.16 16.82
C GLU A 223 -2.72 -0.07 16.58
N ALA A 224 -2.69 -0.61 15.36
CA ALA A 224 -3.56 -1.70 14.98
C ALA A 224 -2.94 -3.07 15.23
N ASN A 225 -3.79 -4.08 15.47
CA ASN A 225 -3.39 -5.48 15.58
C ASN A 225 -3.23 -6.16 14.20
N GLY A 226 -3.72 -5.52 13.13
CA GLY A 226 -3.67 -6.01 11.76
C GLY A 226 -4.51 -5.13 10.86
N TYR A 227 -4.61 -5.49 9.57
CA TYR A 227 -5.32 -4.72 8.56
C TYR A 227 -6.14 -5.62 7.66
N THR A 228 -7.24 -5.07 7.16
CA THR A 228 -8.01 -5.65 6.05
C THR A 228 -7.92 -4.72 4.86
N ILE A 229 -7.48 -5.24 3.73
CA ILE A 229 -7.50 -4.58 2.43
C ILE A 229 -8.66 -5.19 1.63
N THR A 230 -9.55 -4.37 1.10
CA THR A 230 -10.65 -4.83 0.26
C THR A 230 -10.56 -4.19 -1.11
N PHE A 231 -10.49 -5.01 -2.14
CA PHE A 231 -10.58 -4.60 -3.54
C PHE A 231 -12.04 -4.70 -4.01
N CYS A 232 -12.53 -3.62 -4.62
CA CYS A 232 -13.95 -3.42 -4.96
C CYS A 232 -14.84 -3.57 -3.71
#